data_836ef37ce285d88162cebf93962ca132
#
_entry.id   836ef37ce285d88162cebf93962ca132
#
_cell.length_a   1.000
_cell.length_b   1.000
_cell.length_c   1.000
_cell.angle_alpha   90.00
_cell.angle_beta   90.00
_cell.angle_gamma   90.00
#
_symmetry.space_group_name_H-M   'P 1'
#
loop_
_entity.id
_entity.type
_entity.pdbx_description
1 polymer ?
#
loop_
_entity_poly.entity_id
_entity_poly.type
_entity_poly.pdbx_seq_one_letter_code
_entity_poly.pdbx_strand_id
1 'polypeptide(L)'
;MFFLFDLVGGLFGLAIIFVIVGLVTGNLFFVVKQQHAVIIERLGKFHRIVGAGFHVKIPFIDRKAATVSLRTMKNGFDIDVKTQDNVTIGLEVSAQYHVSYEMGTQPAESGVYKSYYMLQQPVAQMRDFITDALRSSIPVYTLDEVFAKKDDIAKDVNATVSEQMDAYGFTLVSTLITKIALPAEVEDSMNQINAAQRTKAAAQDLAEADRIRRVTEARAEAEAMEKAGEGIANQRKAIAIGIKDSLETIQETGVGNAEANQLFMFTQWTEMMNEFAKSGRASTVVLPTDFTQSAGMFEQMLAASQAVDAAPAP
;
A
#
# COMPACT_ATOMS: atom_id res chain seq x y z
N MET A 1 34.02 -93.16 -6.89
CA MET A 1 34.65 -91.83 -6.74
C MET A 1 34.30 -90.91 -7.90
N PHE A 2 34.18 -91.31 -9.13
CA PHE A 2 33.82 -90.51 -10.30
C PHE A 2 32.37 -89.97 -10.22
N PHE A 3 31.39 -90.72 -9.77
CA PHE A 3 29.97 -90.31 -9.66
C PHE A 3 29.74 -89.16 -8.75
N LEU A 4 30.52 -89.01 -7.69
CA LEU A 4 30.43 -87.89 -6.73
C LEU A 4 30.99 -86.58 -7.35
N PHE A 5 31.99 -86.69 -8.23
CA PHE A 5 32.58 -85.53 -8.91
C PHE A 5 31.65 -85.00 -9.99
N ASP A 6 30.93 -85.88 -10.73
CA ASP A 6 29.92 -85.42 -11.71
C ASP A 6 28.67 -84.79 -11.01
N LEU A 7 28.27 -85.32 -9.87
CA LEU A 7 27.15 -84.75 -9.10
C LEU A 7 27.49 -83.38 -8.54
N VAL A 8 28.71 -83.23 -8.00
CA VAL A 8 29.19 -81.92 -7.47
C VAL A 8 29.37 -80.92 -8.59
N GLY A 9 29.89 -81.30 -9.72
CA GLY A 9 30.05 -80.47 -10.94
C GLY A 9 28.70 -80.02 -11.51
N GLY A 10 27.70 -80.90 -11.51
CA GLY A 10 26.32 -80.56 -11.90
C GLY A 10 25.62 -79.58 -10.96
N LEU A 11 25.79 -79.78 -9.64
CA LEU A 11 25.25 -78.83 -8.63
C LEU A 11 25.92 -77.48 -8.72
N PHE A 12 27.22 -77.42 -8.96
CA PHE A 12 27.95 -76.16 -9.12
C PHE A 12 27.54 -75.45 -10.42
N GLY A 13 27.33 -76.18 -11.52
CA GLY A 13 26.77 -75.65 -12.75
C GLY A 13 25.39 -75.06 -12.60
N LEU A 14 24.49 -75.76 -11.88
CA LEU A 14 23.14 -75.28 -11.55
C LEU A 14 23.16 -74.03 -10.67
N ALA A 15 24.08 -73.98 -9.68
CA ALA A 15 24.23 -72.80 -8.82
C ALA A 15 24.72 -71.59 -9.63
N ILE A 16 25.66 -71.75 -10.54
CA ILE A 16 26.15 -70.68 -11.44
C ILE A 16 25.02 -70.20 -12.35
N ILE A 17 24.23 -71.10 -12.94
CA ILE A 17 23.08 -70.73 -13.77
C ILE A 17 22.05 -69.98 -12.95
N PHE A 18 21.76 -70.39 -11.72
CA PHE A 18 20.85 -69.67 -10.84
C PHE A 18 21.33 -68.29 -10.46
N VAL A 19 22.60 -68.13 -10.19
CA VAL A 19 23.22 -66.82 -9.94
C VAL A 19 23.15 -65.91 -11.18
N ILE A 20 23.46 -66.44 -12.37
CA ILE A 20 23.37 -65.71 -13.63
C ILE A 20 21.92 -65.29 -13.92
N VAL A 21 20.96 -66.23 -13.75
CA VAL A 21 19.52 -65.91 -13.89
C VAL A 21 19.08 -64.87 -12.86
N GLY A 22 19.51 -64.98 -11.61
CA GLY A 22 19.23 -63.98 -10.57
C GLY A 22 19.79 -62.61 -10.88
N LEU A 23 21.03 -62.52 -11.37
CA LEU A 23 21.69 -61.28 -11.83
C LEU A 23 20.97 -60.66 -13.04
N VAL A 24 20.57 -61.48 -13.99
CA VAL A 24 19.83 -61.02 -15.17
C VAL A 24 18.41 -60.57 -14.79
N THR A 25 17.68 -61.34 -13.98
CA THR A 25 16.32 -60.96 -13.57
C THR A 25 16.30 -59.75 -12.65
N GLY A 26 17.26 -59.63 -11.72
CA GLY A 26 17.35 -58.45 -10.81
C GLY A 26 17.65 -57.14 -11.55
N ASN A 27 18.32 -57.20 -12.70
CA ASN A 27 18.60 -56.01 -13.55
C ASN A 27 17.59 -55.79 -14.68
N LEU A 28 16.62 -56.71 -14.85
CA LEU A 28 15.62 -56.63 -15.91
C LEU A 28 14.54 -55.58 -15.57
N PHE A 29 14.13 -55.53 -14.30
CA PHE A 29 13.03 -54.70 -13.84
C PHE A 29 13.50 -53.48 -13.07
N PHE A 30 12.80 -52.37 -13.24
CA PHE A 30 12.97 -51.20 -12.41
C PHE A 30 11.71 -50.37 -12.31
N VAL A 31 11.61 -49.62 -11.21
CA VAL A 31 10.49 -48.74 -10.96
C VAL A 31 10.97 -47.29 -11.01
N VAL A 32 10.23 -46.44 -11.72
CA VAL A 32 10.45 -45.01 -11.77
C VAL A 32 9.47 -44.35 -10.81
N LYS A 33 9.99 -43.49 -9.93
CA LYS A 33 9.18 -42.74 -8.96
C LYS A 33 8.29 -41.72 -9.66
N GLN A 34 7.17 -41.36 -9.02
CA GLN A 34 6.30 -40.30 -9.48
C GLN A 34 7.09 -38.98 -9.65
N GLN A 35 6.73 -38.18 -10.64
CA GLN A 35 7.42 -36.93 -10.99
C GLN A 35 8.90 -37.08 -11.35
N HIS A 36 9.27 -38.24 -11.93
CA HIS A 36 10.57 -38.48 -12.52
C HIS A 36 10.42 -39.14 -13.89
N ALA A 37 11.34 -38.82 -14.78
CA ALA A 37 11.50 -39.49 -16.05
C ALA A 37 12.91 -40.08 -16.12
N VAL A 38 13.05 -41.29 -16.71
CA VAL A 38 14.34 -41.96 -16.87
C VAL A 38 14.64 -42.07 -18.35
N ILE A 39 15.85 -41.64 -18.70
CA ILE A 39 16.40 -41.79 -20.05
C ILE A 39 17.09 -43.15 -20.13
N ILE A 40 16.71 -43.94 -21.13
CA ILE A 40 17.32 -45.22 -21.43
C ILE A 40 18.12 -45.11 -22.71
N GLU A 41 19.41 -45.44 -22.61
CA GLU A 41 20.32 -45.60 -23.70
C GLU A 41 20.53 -47.09 -24.04
N ARG A 42 20.63 -47.40 -25.32
CA ARG A 42 20.98 -48.70 -25.84
C ARG A 42 22.31 -48.62 -26.57
N LEU A 43 23.31 -49.29 -26.04
CA LEU A 43 24.67 -49.30 -26.61
C LEU A 43 25.21 -47.88 -26.84
N GLY A 44 24.95 -46.94 -25.87
CA GLY A 44 25.40 -45.56 -25.94
C GLY A 44 24.58 -44.64 -26.85
N LYS A 45 23.49 -45.13 -27.47
CA LYS A 45 22.57 -44.30 -28.24
C LYS A 45 21.26 -44.14 -27.46
N PHE A 46 20.67 -42.96 -27.56
CA PHE A 46 19.34 -42.72 -27.04
C PHE A 46 18.35 -43.79 -27.57
N HIS A 47 17.55 -44.37 -26.68
CA HIS A 47 16.55 -45.36 -27.08
C HIS A 47 15.13 -44.89 -26.76
N ARG A 48 14.83 -44.55 -25.48
CA ARG A 48 13.50 -44.11 -25.05
C ARG A 48 13.55 -43.38 -23.74
N ILE A 49 12.50 -42.63 -23.47
CA ILE A 49 12.20 -42.03 -22.17
C ILE A 49 11.04 -42.79 -21.54
N VAL A 50 11.12 -43.05 -20.23
CA VAL A 50 10.09 -43.74 -19.48
C VAL A 50 9.68 -42.87 -18.28
N GLY A 51 8.36 -42.68 -18.12
CA GLY A 51 7.77 -41.97 -17.00
C GLY A 51 7.62 -42.84 -15.74
N ALA A 52 6.86 -42.36 -14.79
CA ALA A 52 6.59 -43.06 -13.54
C ALA A 52 5.91 -44.43 -13.81
N GLY A 53 6.29 -45.44 -13.04
CA GLY A 53 5.73 -46.77 -13.13
C GLY A 53 6.77 -47.89 -13.18
N PHE A 54 6.28 -49.11 -13.51
CA PHE A 54 7.08 -50.29 -13.63
C PHE A 54 7.56 -50.48 -15.08
N HIS A 55 8.86 -50.66 -15.26
CA HIS A 55 9.49 -50.74 -16.59
C HIS A 55 10.48 -51.91 -16.65
N VAL A 56 10.67 -52.41 -17.87
CA VAL A 56 11.59 -53.48 -18.20
C VAL A 56 12.70 -52.91 -19.08
N LYS A 57 13.94 -53.29 -18.83
CA LYS A 57 15.13 -52.97 -19.66
C LYS A 57 15.88 -54.26 -19.95
N ILE A 58 16.57 -54.33 -21.09
CA ILE A 58 17.41 -55.45 -21.44
C ILE A 58 18.74 -55.33 -20.67
N PRO A 59 19.07 -56.29 -19.75
CA PRO A 59 20.34 -56.27 -19.04
C PRO A 59 21.51 -56.23 -20.01
N PHE A 60 22.60 -55.57 -19.63
CA PHE A 60 23.85 -55.39 -20.41
C PHE A 60 23.73 -54.52 -21.66
N ILE A 61 22.58 -54.41 -22.31
CA ILE A 61 22.36 -53.63 -23.53
C ILE A 61 21.78 -52.26 -23.21
N ASP A 62 20.76 -52.24 -22.34
CA ASP A 62 20.07 -51.01 -21.95
C ASP A 62 20.66 -50.43 -20.64
N ARG A 63 21.07 -49.18 -20.70
CA ARG A 63 21.60 -48.41 -19.56
C ARG A 63 20.65 -47.28 -19.18
N LYS A 64 20.47 -47.07 -17.89
CA LYS A 64 19.83 -45.83 -17.37
C LYS A 64 20.88 -44.71 -17.47
N ALA A 65 20.71 -43.79 -18.41
CA ALA A 65 21.64 -42.67 -18.61
C ALA A 65 21.44 -41.61 -17.52
N ALA A 66 20.17 -41.19 -17.27
CA ALA A 66 19.86 -40.21 -16.28
C ALA A 66 18.44 -40.40 -15.72
N THR A 67 18.21 -39.90 -14.53
CA THR A 67 16.89 -39.70 -13.93
C THR A 67 16.65 -38.22 -13.78
N VAL A 68 15.71 -37.69 -14.54
CA VAL A 68 15.35 -36.27 -14.56
C VAL A 68 14.14 -36.04 -13.66
N SER A 69 14.22 -35.04 -12.78
CA SER A 69 13.09 -34.61 -11.97
C SER A 69 12.17 -33.71 -12.79
N LEU A 70 10.87 -34.00 -12.74
CA LEU A 70 9.82 -33.21 -13.39
C LEU A 70 9.16 -32.24 -12.39
N ARG A 71 9.66 -32.20 -11.15
CA ARG A 71 9.17 -31.29 -10.12
C ARG A 71 9.63 -29.87 -10.41
N THR A 72 8.82 -28.90 -10.03
CA THR A 72 9.24 -27.50 -10.06
C THR A 72 10.41 -27.30 -9.09
N MET A 73 11.48 -26.76 -9.61
CA MET A 73 12.70 -26.41 -8.87
C MET A 73 12.80 -24.90 -8.78
N LYS A 74 13.45 -24.41 -7.72
CA LYS A 74 13.71 -22.98 -7.48
C LYS A 74 15.22 -22.77 -7.41
N ASN A 75 15.72 -21.78 -8.16
CA ASN A 75 17.09 -21.28 -8.02
C ASN A 75 17.08 -19.76 -7.83
N GLY A 76 17.94 -19.26 -6.94
CA GLY A 76 18.21 -17.85 -6.74
C GLY A 76 19.49 -17.44 -7.46
N PHE A 77 19.49 -16.22 -7.97
CA PHE A 77 20.62 -15.62 -8.68
C PHE A 77 20.82 -14.19 -8.17
N ASP A 78 22.05 -13.86 -7.80
CA ASP A 78 22.46 -12.49 -7.49
C ASP A 78 23.06 -11.87 -8.74
N ILE A 79 22.49 -10.76 -9.20
CA ILE A 79 22.80 -10.11 -10.46
C ILE A 79 22.95 -8.61 -10.24
N ASP A 80 24.11 -8.07 -10.61
CA ASP A 80 24.34 -6.63 -10.58
C ASP A 80 23.98 -5.99 -11.91
N VAL A 81 23.17 -4.92 -11.83
CA VAL A 81 22.71 -4.17 -12.99
C VAL A 81 22.81 -2.66 -12.73
N LYS A 82 22.79 -1.85 -13.79
CA LYS A 82 22.75 -0.39 -13.72
C LYS A 82 21.39 0.13 -14.15
N THR A 83 20.89 1.09 -13.40
CA THR A 83 19.66 1.83 -13.71
C THR A 83 19.94 3.00 -14.67
N GLN A 84 18.89 3.65 -15.16
CA GLN A 84 18.98 4.83 -16.05
C GLN A 84 19.75 5.98 -15.40
N ASP A 85 19.56 6.20 -14.10
CA ASP A 85 20.26 7.21 -13.28
C ASP A 85 21.68 6.80 -12.86
N ASN A 86 22.22 5.75 -13.53
CA ASN A 86 23.59 5.27 -13.37
C ASN A 86 23.93 4.69 -11.97
N VAL A 87 22.91 4.29 -11.21
CA VAL A 87 23.10 3.59 -9.94
C VAL A 87 23.28 2.10 -10.18
N THR A 88 24.32 1.50 -9.60
CA THR A 88 24.49 0.05 -9.60
C THR A 88 23.67 -0.56 -8.47
N ILE A 89 22.79 -1.50 -8.81
CA ILE A 89 21.93 -2.22 -7.85
C ILE A 89 22.18 -3.72 -7.96
N GLY A 90 22.16 -4.41 -6.82
CA GLY A 90 22.16 -5.87 -6.75
C GLY A 90 20.73 -6.39 -6.71
N LEU A 91 20.38 -7.26 -7.66
CA LEU A 91 19.07 -7.90 -7.72
C LEU A 91 19.17 -9.36 -7.33
N GLU A 92 18.44 -9.79 -6.31
CA GLU A 92 18.23 -11.21 -6.02
C GLU A 92 17.00 -11.68 -6.81
N VAL A 93 17.23 -12.53 -7.79
CA VAL A 93 16.19 -13.04 -8.71
C VAL A 93 15.98 -14.52 -8.45
N SER A 94 14.74 -14.91 -8.24
CA SER A 94 14.35 -16.31 -8.05
C SER A 94 13.57 -16.81 -9.25
N ALA A 95 14.14 -17.81 -9.96
CA ALA A 95 13.47 -18.49 -11.05
C ALA A 95 12.92 -19.84 -10.61
N GLN A 96 11.67 -20.10 -10.96
CA GLN A 96 10.99 -21.38 -10.76
C GLN A 96 10.79 -22.02 -12.13
N TYR A 97 11.24 -23.26 -12.27
CA TYR A 97 11.20 -23.97 -13.53
C TYR A 97 11.03 -25.47 -13.33
N HIS A 98 10.60 -26.16 -14.36
CA HIS A 98 10.56 -27.61 -14.43
C HIS A 98 10.91 -28.09 -15.83
N VAL A 99 11.22 -29.38 -15.95
CA VAL A 99 11.45 -29.99 -17.25
C VAL A 99 10.14 -30.44 -17.86
N SER A 100 9.88 -30.04 -19.11
CA SER A 100 8.65 -30.41 -19.83
C SER A 100 8.68 -31.88 -20.19
N TYR A 101 7.63 -32.61 -19.88
CA TYR A 101 7.47 -34.00 -20.25
C TYR A 101 6.03 -34.28 -20.67
N GLU A 102 5.84 -34.55 -21.97
CA GLU A 102 4.56 -35.00 -22.50
C GLU A 102 4.71 -36.45 -22.98
N MET A 103 3.78 -37.29 -22.51
CA MET A 103 3.75 -38.69 -22.87
C MET A 103 3.26 -38.84 -24.32
N GLY A 104 4.05 -39.47 -25.20
CA GLY A 104 3.65 -39.68 -26.60
C GLY A 104 4.29 -38.73 -27.61
N THR A 105 5.01 -37.70 -27.15
CA THR A 105 5.79 -36.80 -28.03
C THR A 105 6.98 -37.56 -28.63
N GLN A 106 7.41 -37.18 -29.86
CA GLN A 106 8.62 -37.74 -30.45
C GLN A 106 9.79 -37.54 -29.49
N PRO A 107 10.67 -38.56 -29.33
CA PRO A 107 11.73 -38.52 -28.32
C PRO A 107 12.64 -37.29 -28.44
N ALA A 108 12.94 -36.83 -29.65
CA ALA A 108 13.79 -35.67 -29.90
C ALA A 108 13.11 -34.32 -29.55
N GLU A 109 11.80 -34.28 -29.48
CA GLU A 109 11.01 -33.09 -29.12
C GLU A 109 10.70 -33.02 -27.63
N SER A 110 10.86 -34.15 -26.92
CA SER A 110 10.65 -34.20 -25.48
C SER A 110 11.58 -33.28 -24.71
N GLY A 111 11.04 -32.45 -23.80
CA GLY A 111 11.86 -31.59 -22.94
C GLY A 111 12.87 -32.36 -22.10
N VAL A 112 12.56 -33.61 -21.69
CA VAL A 112 13.52 -34.51 -21.00
C VAL A 112 14.71 -34.85 -21.85
N TYR A 113 14.53 -35.10 -23.16
CA TYR A 113 15.64 -35.35 -24.08
C TYR A 113 16.50 -34.08 -24.23
N LYS A 114 15.87 -32.95 -24.50
CA LYS A 114 16.56 -31.67 -24.72
C LYS A 114 17.33 -31.25 -23.47
N SER A 115 16.74 -31.35 -22.29
CA SER A 115 17.37 -30.97 -21.03
C SER A 115 18.61 -31.76 -20.67
N TYR A 116 18.71 -33.00 -21.12
CA TYR A 116 19.87 -33.86 -20.83
C TYR A 116 20.94 -33.81 -21.89
N TYR A 117 20.55 -33.84 -23.18
CA TYR A 117 21.53 -33.97 -24.28
C TYR A 117 21.95 -32.62 -24.88
N MET A 118 21.10 -31.57 -24.79
CA MET A 118 21.39 -30.28 -25.41
C MET A 118 22.04 -29.30 -24.46
N LEU A 119 21.88 -29.45 -23.13
CA LEU A 119 22.36 -28.48 -22.17
C LEU A 119 23.09 -29.17 -21.01
N GLN A 120 24.35 -28.82 -20.82
CA GLN A 120 25.20 -29.44 -19.78
C GLN A 120 24.99 -28.78 -18.41
N GLN A 121 24.82 -27.44 -18.38
CA GLN A 121 24.71 -26.66 -17.15
C GLN A 121 23.45 -25.75 -17.18
N PRO A 122 22.27 -26.32 -17.00
CA PRO A 122 21.02 -25.56 -17.18
C PRO A 122 20.88 -24.36 -16.22
N VAL A 123 21.36 -24.49 -15.01
CA VAL A 123 21.27 -23.39 -14.00
C VAL A 123 22.18 -22.22 -14.37
N ALA A 124 23.39 -22.50 -14.85
CA ALA A 124 24.31 -21.46 -15.30
C ALA A 124 23.77 -20.73 -16.54
N GLN A 125 23.27 -21.50 -17.53
CA GLN A 125 22.71 -20.94 -18.75
C GLN A 125 21.45 -20.06 -18.43
N MET A 126 20.59 -20.53 -17.54
CA MET A 126 19.42 -19.76 -17.08
C MET A 126 19.84 -18.45 -16.41
N ARG A 127 20.88 -18.48 -15.56
CA ARG A 127 21.45 -17.27 -14.97
C ARG A 127 21.93 -16.28 -16.03
N ASP A 128 22.63 -16.77 -17.05
CA ASP A 128 23.16 -15.93 -18.12
C ASP A 128 22.03 -15.28 -18.91
N PHE A 129 20.97 -16.01 -19.25
CA PHE A 129 19.81 -15.47 -19.95
C PHE A 129 19.05 -14.44 -19.09
N ILE A 130 18.85 -14.73 -17.78
CA ILE A 130 18.23 -13.78 -16.86
C ILE A 130 19.08 -12.51 -16.72
N THR A 131 20.41 -12.67 -16.66
CA THR A 131 21.33 -11.53 -16.56
C THR A 131 21.26 -10.66 -17.81
N ASP A 132 21.23 -11.26 -18.98
CA ASP A 132 21.14 -10.55 -20.26
C ASP A 132 19.80 -9.81 -20.39
N ALA A 133 18.69 -10.48 -20.08
CA ALA A 133 17.37 -9.88 -20.10
C ALA A 133 17.25 -8.70 -19.12
N LEU A 134 17.78 -8.82 -17.89
CA LEU A 134 17.79 -7.74 -16.91
C LEU A 134 18.69 -6.58 -17.35
N ARG A 135 19.86 -6.85 -17.89
CA ARG A 135 20.76 -5.81 -18.40
C ARG A 135 20.20 -5.05 -19.59
N SER A 136 19.30 -5.67 -20.33
CA SER A 136 18.58 -5.02 -21.43
C SER A 136 17.39 -4.19 -20.95
N SER A 137 16.68 -4.67 -19.92
CA SER A 137 15.44 -4.07 -19.45
C SER A 137 15.69 -2.94 -18.42
N ILE A 138 16.54 -3.16 -17.42
CA ILE A 138 16.73 -2.24 -16.28
C ILE A 138 17.24 -0.83 -16.64
N PRO A 139 18.17 -0.65 -17.60
CA PRO A 139 18.70 0.69 -17.94
C PRO A 139 17.67 1.67 -18.50
N VAL A 140 16.46 1.21 -18.82
CA VAL A 140 15.35 2.07 -19.29
C VAL A 140 14.63 2.73 -18.10
N TYR A 141 14.78 2.19 -16.90
CA TYR A 141 14.09 2.62 -15.69
C TYR A 141 15.02 3.35 -14.72
N THR A 142 14.49 4.38 -14.07
CA THR A 142 15.14 4.98 -12.90
C THR A 142 15.05 4.04 -11.69
N LEU A 143 15.85 4.31 -10.66
CA LEU A 143 15.85 3.49 -9.45
C LEU A 143 14.45 3.38 -8.83
N ASP A 144 13.74 4.50 -8.69
CA ASP A 144 12.38 4.54 -8.13
C ASP A 144 11.38 3.74 -8.99
N GLU A 145 11.53 3.80 -10.32
CA GLU A 145 10.69 3.03 -11.24
C GLU A 145 10.96 1.54 -11.16
N VAL A 146 12.21 1.12 -10.94
CA VAL A 146 12.55 -0.30 -10.73
C VAL A 146 11.84 -0.84 -9.50
N PHE A 147 11.80 -0.09 -8.38
CA PHE A 147 11.04 -0.49 -7.20
C PHE A 147 9.53 -0.56 -7.46
N ALA A 148 8.98 0.42 -8.17
CA ALA A 148 7.55 0.51 -8.45
C ALA A 148 7.07 -0.57 -9.45
N LYS A 149 7.90 -0.88 -10.47
CA LYS A 149 7.54 -1.75 -11.60
C LYS A 149 8.24 -3.11 -11.57
N LYS A 150 8.83 -3.52 -10.43
CA LYS A 150 9.60 -4.77 -10.30
C LYS A 150 8.85 -6.00 -10.81
N ASP A 151 7.54 -6.06 -10.58
CA ASP A 151 6.73 -7.20 -10.97
C ASP A 151 6.49 -7.25 -12.49
N ASP A 152 6.40 -6.11 -13.15
CA ASP A 152 6.27 -6.03 -14.61
C ASP A 152 7.60 -6.35 -15.28
N ILE A 153 8.71 -5.82 -14.77
CA ILE A 153 10.06 -6.19 -15.21
C ILE A 153 10.27 -7.69 -15.08
N ALA A 154 9.87 -8.29 -13.95
CA ALA A 154 9.97 -9.72 -13.73
C ALA A 154 9.16 -10.55 -14.74
N LYS A 155 7.98 -10.08 -15.16
CA LYS A 155 7.15 -10.72 -16.19
C LYS A 155 7.80 -10.65 -17.57
N ASP A 156 8.35 -9.49 -17.95
CA ASP A 156 9.01 -9.30 -19.23
C ASP A 156 10.27 -10.19 -19.33
N VAL A 157 11.06 -10.22 -18.27
CA VAL A 157 12.23 -11.11 -18.17
C VAL A 157 11.80 -12.58 -18.24
N ASN A 158 10.72 -12.95 -17.52
CA ASN A 158 10.20 -14.32 -17.57
C ASN A 158 9.77 -14.72 -18.98
N ALA A 159 9.10 -13.85 -19.72
CA ALA A 159 8.67 -14.13 -21.09
C ALA A 159 9.87 -14.35 -22.02
N THR A 160 10.86 -13.45 -21.97
CA THR A 160 12.07 -13.54 -22.79
C THR A 160 12.90 -14.79 -22.50
N VAL A 161 13.12 -15.08 -21.20
CA VAL A 161 13.93 -16.24 -20.79
C VAL A 161 13.18 -17.55 -21.00
N SER A 162 11.84 -17.54 -20.85
CA SER A 162 11.01 -18.74 -21.12
C SER A 162 11.16 -19.20 -22.56
N GLU A 163 11.09 -18.29 -23.52
CA GLU A 163 11.25 -18.61 -24.93
C GLU A 163 12.64 -19.25 -25.22
N GLN A 164 13.69 -18.71 -24.60
CA GLN A 164 15.03 -19.23 -24.76
C GLN A 164 15.23 -20.61 -24.10
N MET A 165 14.65 -20.80 -22.89
CA MET A 165 14.81 -22.06 -22.14
C MET A 165 13.92 -23.19 -22.66
N ASP A 166 12.77 -22.87 -23.28
CA ASP A 166 11.92 -23.87 -23.95
C ASP A 166 12.64 -24.62 -25.06
N ALA A 167 13.57 -23.94 -25.76
CA ALA A 167 14.43 -24.59 -26.76
C ALA A 167 15.24 -25.75 -26.17
N TYR A 168 15.57 -25.69 -24.88
CA TYR A 168 16.31 -26.70 -24.13
C TYR A 168 15.42 -27.62 -23.30
N GLY A 169 14.09 -27.49 -23.41
CA GLY A 169 13.12 -28.33 -22.72
C GLY A 169 12.87 -27.98 -21.26
N PHE A 170 13.20 -26.75 -20.84
CA PHE A 170 12.86 -26.21 -19.53
C PHE A 170 11.74 -25.19 -19.65
N THR A 171 10.65 -25.41 -18.92
CA THR A 171 9.55 -24.44 -18.82
C THR A 171 9.72 -23.60 -17.57
N LEU A 172 9.86 -22.28 -17.74
CA LEU A 172 9.83 -21.33 -16.65
C LEU A 172 8.37 -21.12 -16.18
N VAL A 173 8.15 -21.34 -14.90
CA VAL A 173 6.85 -21.09 -14.27
C VAL A 173 6.72 -19.63 -13.86
N SER A 174 7.77 -19.10 -13.23
CA SER A 174 7.79 -17.73 -12.73
C SER A 174 9.21 -17.26 -12.46
N THR A 175 9.47 -16.00 -12.77
CA THR A 175 10.69 -15.29 -12.35
C THR A 175 10.27 -14.15 -11.45
N LEU A 176 10.91 -14.02 -10.28
CA LEU A 176 10.56 -13.04 -9.24
C LEU A 176 11.81 -12.29 -8.80
N ILE A 177 11.73 -10.99 -8.70
CA ILE A 177 12.75 -10.16 -8.04
C ILE A 177 12.42 -10.15 -6.56
N THR A 178 13.23 -10.85 -5.75
CA THR A 178 12.99 -11.05 -4.32
C THR A 178 13.59 -9.94 -3.47
N LYS A 179 14.72 -9.39 -3.91
CA LYS A 179 15.43 -8.33 -3.19
C LYS A 179 16.12 -7.38 -4.17
N ILE A 180 16.11 -6.10 -3.83
CA ILE A 180 16.89 -5.05 -4.49
C ILE A 180 17.86 -4.52 -3.43
N ALA A 181 19.14 -4.77 -3.62
CA ALA A 181 20.20 -4.29 -2.75
C ALA A 181 20.84 -3.04 -3.34
N LEU A 182 20.94 -2.01 -2.51
CA LEU A 182 21.54 -0.73 -2.85
C LEU A 182 22.93 -0.62 -2.21
N PRO A 183 23.89 0.10 -2.83
CA PRO A 183 25.08 0.54 -2.12
C PRO A 183 24.70 1.42 -0.92
N ALA A 184 25.41 1.27 0.20
CA ALA A 184 25.10 1.97 1.45
C ALA A 184 25.05 3.50 1.29
N GLU A 185 25.92 4.08 0.47
CA GLU A 185 25.94 5.52 0.21
C GLU A 185 24.67 6.03 -0.48
N VAL A 186 24.11 5.22 -1.39
CA VAL A 186 22.87 5.55 -2.10
C VAL A 186 21.67 5.39 -1.17
N GLU A 187 21.65 4.32 -0.38
CA GLU A 187 20.62 4.07 0.61
C GLU A 187 20.53 5.20 1.64
N ASP A 188 21.68 5.64 2.19
CA ASP A 188 21.75 6.75 3.13
C ASP A 188 21.29 8.07 2.50
N SER A 189 21.69 8.35 1.27
CA SER A 189 21.28 9.55 0.53
C SER A 189 19.76 9.55 0.26
N MET A 190 19.20 8.44 -0.15
CA MET A 190 17.76 8.28 -0.36
C MET A 190 16.97 8.43 0.95
N ASN A 191 17.48 7.86 2.04
CA ASN A 191 16.86 8.00 3.36
C ASN A 191 16.84 9.46 3.82
N GLN A 192 17.92 10.23 3.58
CA GLN A 192 17.98 11.66 3.88
C GLN A 192 17.00 12.46 3.02
N ILE A 193 16.93 12.20 1.71
CA ILE A 193 15.99 12.86 0.78
C ILE A 193 14.54 12.57 1.21
N ASN A 194 14.23 11.30 1.48
CA ASN A 194 12.90 10.90 1.93
C ASN A 194 12.53 11.53 3.28
N ALA A 195 13.46 11.61 4.22
CA ALA A 195 13.26 12.29 5.50
C ALA A 195 12.98 13.79 5.30
N ALA A 196 13.76 14.46 4.45
CA ALA A 196 13.57 15.86 4.11
C ALA A 196 12.22 16.12 3.41
N GLN A 197 11.81 15.25 2.48
CA GLN A 197 10.51 15.35 1.80
C GLN A 197 9.35 15.16 2.78
N ARG A 198 9.43 14.17 3.68
CA ARG A 198 8.42 13.96 4.73
C ARG A 198 8.33 15.13 5.70
N THR A 199 9.47 15.69 6.09
CA THR A 199 9.50 16.88 6.96
C THR A 199 8.88 18.09 6.25
N LYS A 200 9.18 18.29 4.97
CA LYS A 200 8.58 19.36 4.16
C LYS A 200 7.06 19.16 4.03
N ALA A 201 6.60 17.96 3.69
CA ALA A 201 5.18 17.67 3.59
C ALA A 201 4.46 17.90 4.91
N ALA A 202 5.01 17.39 6.03
CA ALA A 202 4.44 17.62 7.36
C ALA A 202 4.37 19.11 7.73
N ALA A 203 5.40 19.90 7.39
CA ALA A 203 5.37 21.34 7.62
C ALA A 203 4.32 22.06 6.78
N GLN A 204 4.11 21.64 5.52
CA GLN A 204 3.05 22.16 4.67
C GLN A 204 1.66 21.82 5.21
N ASP A 205 1.43 20.58 5.62
CA ASP A 205 0.15 20.14 6.18
C ASP A 205 -0.16 20.87 7.49
N LEU A 206 0.83 21.08 8.36
CA LEU A 206 0.68 21.86 9.59
C LEU A 206 0.33 23.33 9.31
N ALA A 207 1.03 23.97 8.35
CA ALA A 207 0.76 25.34 7.96
C ALA A 207 -0.64 25.49 7.36
N GLU A 208 -1.08 24.55 6.56
CA GLU A 208 -2.43 24.54 5.98
C GLU A 208 -3.50 24.30 7.07
N ALA A 209 -3.26 23.38 8.01
CA ALA A 209 -4.14 23.16 9.15
C ALA A 209 -4.27 24.42 10.02
N ASP A 210 -3.16 25.13 10.29
CA ASP A 210 -3.18 26.40 11.02
C ASP A 210 -3.92 27.51 10.25
N ARG A 211 -3.74 27.57 8.94
CA ARG A 211 -4.49 28.50 8.08
C ARG A 211 -6.00 28.22 8.15
N ILE A 212 -6.39 26.96 7.98
CA ILE A 212 -7.80 26.56 8.06
C ILE A 212 -8.38 26.88 9.43
N ARG A 213 -7.65 26.58 10.51
CA ARG A 213 -8.07 26.90 11.88
C ARG A 213 -8.34 28.40 12.07
N ARG A 214 -7.37 29.26 11.70
CA ARG A 214 -7.51 30.74 11.84
C ARG A 214 -8.68 31.28 11.01
N VAL A 215 -8.86 30.78 9.78
CA VAL A 215 -9.98 31.21 8.92
C VAL A 215 -11.32 30.76 9.53
N THR A 216 -11.38 29.55 10.06
CA THR A 216 -12.60 29.01 10.68
C THR A 216 -12.93 29.75 11.97
N GLU A 217 -11.93 30.03 12.82
CA GLU A 217 -12.10 30.85 14.05
C GLU A 217 -12.60 32.25 13.70
N ALA A 218 -11.98 32.95 12.75
CA ALA A 218 -12.41 34.29 12.33
C ALA A 218 -13.82 34.29 11.72
N ARG A 219 -14.20 33.27 10.97
CA ARG A 219 -15.57 33.13 10.45
C ARG A 219 -16.57 32.87 11.56
N ALA A 220 -16.24 31.97 12.49
CA ALA A 220 -17.10 31.68 13.63
C ALA A 220 -17.30 32.93 14.53
N GLU A 221 -16.24 33.71 14.76
CA GLU A 221 -16.31 34.94 15.50
C GLU A 221 -17.18 36.01 14.78
N ALA A 222 -17.00 36.18 13.46
CA ALA A 222 -17.82 37.10 12.67
C ALA A 222 -19.30 36.68 12.68
N GLU A 223 -19.61 35.40 12.55
CA GLU A 223 -20.96 34.86 12.59
C GLU A 223 -21.59 35.03 14.00
N ALA A 224 -20.78 34.80 15.05
CA ALA A 224 -21.23 35.03 16.43
C ALA A 224 -21.54 36.50 16.68
N MET A 225 -20.73 37.47 16.19
CA MET A 225 -20.98 38.89 16.28
C MET A 225 -22.22 39.29 15.50
N GLU A 226 -22.43 38.77 14.29
CA GLU A 226 -23.62 39.00 13.49
C GLU A 226 -24.88 38.54 14.23
N LYS A 227 -24.85 37.31 14.75
CA LYS A 227 -25.97 36.74 15.51
C LYS A 227 -26.26 37.50 16.84
N ALA A 228 -25.21 37.95 17.51
CA ALA A 228 -25.35 38.81 18.68
C ALA A 228 -25.99 40.15 18.30
N GLY A 229 -25.56 40.76 17.19
CA GLY A 229 -26.17 42.01 16.67
C GLY A 229 -27.64 41.81 16.29
N GLU A 230 -28.01 40.74 15.59
CA GLU A 230 -29.39 40.38 15.29
C GLU A 230 -30.21 40.18 16.59
N GLY A 231 -29.63 39.49 17.58
CA GLY A 231 -30.24 39.28 18.88
C GLY A 231 -30.57 40.60 19.60
N ILE A 232 -29.62 41.55 19.63
CA ILE A 232 -29.81 42.89 20.21
C ILE A 232 -30.86 43.67 19.42
N ALA A 233 -30.84 43.61 18.08
CA ALA A 233 -31.84 44.31 17.26
C ALA A 233 -33.26 43.75 17.52
N ASN A 234 -33.42 42.44 17.61
CA ASN A 234 -34.68 41.78 17.90
C ASN A 234 -35.16 42.10 19.33
N GLN A 235 -34.26 42.12 20.30
CA GLN A 235 -34.57 42.52 21.66
C GLN A 235 -35.07 43.99 21.71
N ARG A 236 -34.39 44.93 21.07
CA ARG A 236 -34.82 46.35 20.99
C ARG A 236 -36.18 46.48 20.32
N LYS A 237 -36.42 45.71 19.22
CA LYS A 237 -37.71 45.69 18.54
C LYS A 237 -38.83 45.16 19.44
N ALA A 238 -38.61 44.10 20.19
CA ALA A 238 -39.54 43.53 21.13
C ALA A 238 -39.86 44.52 22.28
N ILE A 239 -38.83 45.21 22.81
CA ILE A 239 -39.02 46.25 23.82
C ILE A 239 -39.84 47.41 23.23
N ALA A 240 -39.56 47.88 22.04
CA ALA A 240 -40.30 48.96 21.38
C ALA A 240 -41.79 48.62 21.17
N ILE A 241 -42.09 47.36 20.77
CA ILE A 241 -43.45 46.86 20.61
C ILE A 241 -44.12 46.79 21.99
N GLY A 242 -43.48 46.24 23.02
CA GLY A 242 -44.02 46.19 24.39
C GLY A 242 -44.29 47.56 24.97
N ILE A 243 -43.44 48.56 24.71
CA ILE A 243 -43.67 49.96 25.09
C ILE A 243 -44.91 50.53 24.41
N LYS A 244 -45.01 50.29 23.06
CA LYS A 244 -46.18 50.77 22.32
C LYS A 244 -47.47 50.18 22.83
N ASP A 245 -47.54 48.86 23.02
CA ASP A 245 -48.72 48.16 23.54
C ASP A 245 -49.06 48.63 24.96
N SER A 246 -48.05 48.88 25.83
CA SER A 246 -48.28 49.43 27.19
C SER A 246 -48.84 50.84 27.14
N LEU A 247 -48.32 51.69 26.26
CA LEU A 247 -48.86 53.09 26.15
C LEU A 247 -50.28 53.11 25.57
N GLU A 248 -50.60 52.24 24.58
CA GLU A 248 -51.99 52.12 24.06
C GLU A 248 -52.95 51.67 25.18
N THR A 249 -52.55 50.66 25.96
CA THR A 249 -53.39 50.21 27.11
C THR A 249 -53.63 51.31 28.17
N ILE A 250 -52.59 52.12 28.46
CA ILE A 250 -52.72 53.23 29.41
C ILE A 250 -53.63 54.35 28.86
N GLN A 251 -53.53 54.64 27.55
CA GLN A 251 -54.39 55.61 26.88
C GLN A 251 -55.88 55.22 26.93
N GLU A 252 -56.19 53.91 26.75
CA GLU A 252 -57.56 53.36 26.86
C GLU A 252 -58.17 53.56 28.26
N THR A 253 -57.36 53.71 29.33
CA THR A 253 -57.83 53.97 30.71
C THR A 253 -58.07 55.44 31.02
N GLY A 254 -57.95 56.33 30.02
CA GLY A 254 -58.30 57.77 30.17
C GLY A 254 -57.19 58.62 30.80
N VAL A 255 -55.99 58.14 30.95
CA VAL A 255 -54.83 58.89 31.50
C VAL A 255 -54.24 59.75 30.39
N GLY A 256 -53.89 61.00 30.63
CA GLY A 256 -53.32 61.92 29.65
C GLY A 256 -51.96 61.48 29.19
N ASN A 257 -51.62 61.76 27.91
CA ASN A 257 -50.32 61.33 27.28
C ASN A 257 -49.09 61.79 28.08
N ALA A 258 -49.13 62.93 28.78
CA ALA A 258 -48.02 63.43 29.63
C ALA A 258 -47.83 62.57 30.88
N GLU A 259 -48.91 62.18 31.54
CA GLU A 259 -48.88 61.33 32.73
C GLU A 259 -48.54 59.92 32.47
N ALA A 260 -48.98 59.36 31.30
CA ALA A 260 -48.58 58.02 30.81
C ALA A 260 -47.10 57.95 30.56
N ASN A 261 -46.51 58.96 29.91
CA ASN A 261 -45.05 59.04 29.71
C ASN A 261 -44.25 59.15 31.02
N GLN A 262 -44.75 59.90 32.03
CA GLN A 262 -44.06 59.94 33.30
C GLN A 262 -44.13 58.64 34.08
N LEU A 263 -45.23 57.94 34.06
CA LEU A 263 -45.33 56.59 34.63
C LEU A 263 -44.41 55.56 33.97
N PHE A 264 -44.38 55.67 32.68
CA PHE A 264 -43.46 54.78 31.88
C PHE A 264 -42.00 55.07 32.21
N MET A 265 -41.57 56.31 32.24
CA MET A 265 -40.19 56.69 32.62
C MET A 265 -39.83 56.21 34.02
N PHE A 266 -40.82 56.29 34.97
CA PHE A 266 -40.62 55.80 36.33
C PHE A 266 -40.47 54.27 36.38
N THR A 267 -41.28 53.53 35.65
CA THR A 267 -41.11 52.05 35.57
C THR A 267 -39.80 51.63 34.96
N GLN A 268 -39.36 52.27 33.86
CA GLN A 268 -38.05 52.05 33.27
C GLN A 268 -36.88 52.35 34.24
N TRP A 269 -37.03 53.42 35.01
CA TRP A 269 -36.02 53.76 36.01
C TRP A 269 -35.94 52.71 37.12
N THR A 270 -37.11 52.25 37.64
CA THR A 270 -37.14 51.20 38.65
C THR A 270 -36.64 49.86 38.17
N GLU A 271 -36.83 49.47 36.87
CA GLU A 271 -36.30 48.30 36.27
C GLU A 271 -34.78 48.39 36.12
N MET A 272 -34.25 49.51 35.63
CA MET A 272 -32.82 49.77 35.54
C MET A 272 -32.14 49.67 36.92
N MET A 273 -32.77 50.23 37.98
CA MET A 273 -32.27 50.16 39.36
C MET A 273 -32.28 48.74 39.91
N ASN A 274 -33.28 47.93 39.54
CA ASN A 274 -33.40 46.54 39.96
C ASN A 274 -32.32 45.69 39.29
N GLU A 275 -31.95 45.94 37.96
CA GLU A 275 -30.91 45.30 37.26
C GLU A 275 -29.51 45.66 37.78
N PHE A 276 -29.32 46.95 38.16
CA PHE A 276 -28.10 47.39 38.86
C PHE A 276 -27.93 46.68 40.19
N ALA A 277 -29.00 46.52 40.95
CA ALA A 277 -29.00 45.85 42.27
C ALA A 277 -28.68 44.38 42.14
N LYS A 278 -29.09 43.70 41.01
CA LYS A 278 -28.85 42.29 40.74
C LYS A 278 -27.40 42.02 40.21
N SER A 279 -26.82 42.98 39.49
CA SER A 279 -25.51 42.79 38.87
C SER A 279 -24.34 42.84 39.87
N GLY A 280 -24.54 43.15 41.16
CA GLY A 280 -23.60 42.97 42.28
C GLY A 280 -22.28 43.76 42.20
N ARG A 281 -22.10 44.65 41.21
CA ARG A 281 -20.90 45.50 41.04
C ARG A 281 -21.22 46.91 41.49
N ALA A 282 -21.52 47.06 42.79
CA ALA A 282 -21.86 48.33 43.38
C ALA A 282 -20.64 49.23 43.57
N SER A 283 -20.38 50.12 42.60
CA SER A 283 -19.77 51.41 42.87
C SER A 283 -20.87 52.39 43.19
N THR A 284 -20.68 53.25 44.17
CA THR A 284 -21.61 54.22 44.68
C THR A 284 -22.47 54.92 43.62
N VAL A 285 -23.76 54.68 43.61
CA VAL A 285 -24.71 55.36 42.71
C VAL A 285 -25.22 56.63 43.44
N VAL A 286 -24.87 57.80 42.95
CA VAL A 286 -25.37 59.07 43.40
C VAL A 286 -26.70 59.35 42.69
N LEU A 287 -27.79 59.23 43.38
CA LEU A 287 -29.12 59.52 42.85
C LEU A 287 -29.49 60.99 43.06
N PRO A 288 -29.97 61.71 42.04
CA PRO A 288 -30.51 63.03 42.20
C PRO A 288 -31.82 62.93 42.98
N THR A 289 -31.95 63.79 43.95
CA THR A 289 -33.14 63.82 44.84
C THR A 289 -34.41 64.44 44.19
N ASP A 290 -34.23 65.10 43.04
CA ASP A 290 -35.33 65.69 42.26
C ASP A 290 -35.44 65.07 40.85
N PHE A 291 -36.58 64.49 40.57
CA PHE A 291 -36.89 63.83 39.31
C PHE A 291 -36.98 64.80 38.12
N THR A 292 -37.32 66.09 38.40
CA THR A 292 -37.36 67.17 37.40
C THR A 292 -35.98 67.57 36.84
N GLN A 293 -34.92 67.38 37.61
CA GLN A 293 -33.54 67.66 37.16
C GLN A 293 -32.97 66.53 36.25
N SER A 294 -33.44 65.33 36.44
CA SER A 294 -33.00 64.21 35.59
C SER A 294 -33.60 64.31 34.19
N ALA A 295 -34.79 64.85 34.00
CA ALA A 295 -35.37 65.11 32.68
C ALA A 295 -34.53 66.12 31.86
N GLY A 296 -34.04 67.18 32.54
CA GLY A 296 -33.20 68.19 31.92
C GLY A 296 -31.78 67.66 31.51
N MET A 297 -31.21 66.72 32.29
CA MET A 297 -29.97 66.05 31.91
C MET A 297 -30.15 65.12 30.71
N PHE A 298 -31.31 64.47 30.57
CA PHE A 298 -31.61 63.64 29.37
C PHE A 298 -31.80 64.48 28.11
N GLU A 299 -32.46 65.64 28.19
CA GLU A 299 -32.53 66.58 27.08
C GLU A 299 -31.16 67.13 26.68
N GLN A 300 -30.29 67.44 27.66
CA GLN A 300 -28.90 67.80 27.34
C GLN A 300 -28.07 66.71 26.75
N MET A 301 -28.24 65.45 27.19
CA MET A 301 -27.56 64.27 26.53
C MET A 301 -28.07 64.01 25.12
N LEU A 302 -29.37 64.17 24.86
CA LEU A 302 -29.97 64.04 23.55
C LEU A 302 -29.47 65.17 22.61
N ALA A 303 -29.41 66.41 23.10
CA ALA A 303 -28.83 67.53 22.36
C ALA A 303 -27.35 67.36 22.08
N ALA A 304 -26.60 66.78 23.03
CA ALA A 304 -25.17 66.48 22.83
C ALA A 304 -24.94 65.33 21.79
N SER A 305 -25.80 64.29 21.78
CA SER A 305 -25.73 63.21 20.80
C SER A 305 -26.07 63.69 19.37
N GLN A 306 -27.05 64.60 19.25
CA GLN A 306 -27.40 65.23 17.98
C GLN A 306 -26.31 66.18 17.46
N ALA A 307 -25.55 66.82 18.36
CA ALA A 307 -24.43 67.67 18.01
C ALA A 307 -23.20 66.88 17.55
N VAL A 308 -23.02 65.64 18.00
CA VAL A 308 -21.94 64.74 17.53
C VAL A 308 -22.25 64.21 16.14
N ASP A 309 -23.52 63.91 15.85
CA ASP A 309 -23.93 63.45 14.49
C ASP A 309 -23.93 64.57 13.45
N ALA A 310 -23.93 65.84 13.86
CA ALA A 310 -23.88 66.98 12.99
C ALA A 310 -22.45 67.53 12.72
N ALA A 311 -21.39 66.94 13.29
CA ALA A 311 -20.00 67.29 13.02
C ALA A 311 -19.52 66.66 11.72
N PRO A 312 -19.04 67.41 10.74
CA PRO A 312 -18.48 66.84 9.53
C PRO A 312 -17.24 66.00 9.88
N ALA A 313 -17.17 64.78 9.37
CA ALA A 313 -16.03 63.90 9.52
C ALA A 313 -14.76 64.54 8.94
N PRO A 314 -13.58 64.35 9.53
CA PRO A 314 -12.33 64.90 9.07
C PRO A 314 -11.89 64.32 7.74
#